data_82fc832656740636b55a233722731e18
#
_entry.id   82fc832656740636b55a233722731e18
#
_cell.length_a   1.000
_cell.length_b   1.000
_cell.length_c   1.000
_cell.angle_alpha   90.00
_cell.angle_beta   90.00
_cell.angle_gamma   90.00
#
_symmetry.space_group_name_H-M   'P 1'
#
loop_
_entity.id
_entity.type
_entity.pdbx_description
1 polymer ?
#
loop_
_entity_poly.entity_id
_entity_poly.type
_entity_poly.pdbx_seq_one_letter_code
_entity_poly.pdbx_strand_id
1 'polypeptide(L)'
;MSKSKKHKERVLKTNQNDRAKKLPLKSILFMVIVIAIFGSALYLIISKSASLDPVDKDAIKMTITMAGFEPNVIRAKAGQPVTINLINPDNSHHTDGGGVHNFILESGGLGKVNITVQPESQDVFTFTPTLAGEYHWYCDSCCGGRENPNMHGTLIVA
;
A
#
# COMPACT_ATOMS: atom_id res chain seq x y z
N MET A 1 36.33 57.82 42.48
CA MET A 1 35.75 57.05 41.32
C MET A 1 35.36 55.57 41.62
N SER A 2 35.02 55.21 42.84
CA SER A 2 34.81 53.77 43.21
C SER A 2 33.34 53.38 43.50
N LYS A 3 32.43 54.32 43.76
CA LYS A 3 31.04 54.02 44.12
C LYS A 3 30.11 53.74 42.94
N SER A 4 30.42 54.26 41.75
CA SER A 4 29.57 54.09 40.56
C SER A 4 29.71 52.73 39.92
N LYS A 5 30.86 52.02 39.94
CA LYS A 5 31.09 50.74 39.40
C LYS A 5 30.35 49.61 40.19
N LYS A 6 30.34 49.76 41.53
CA LYS A 6 29.64 48.74 42.40
C LYS A 6 28.12 48.73 42.23
N HIS A 7 27.53 49.87 41.90
CA HIS A 7 26.08 49.96 41.69
C HIS A 7 25.63 49.33 40.35
N LYS A 8 26.44 49.54 39.29
CA LYS A 8 26.19 48.90 37.98
C LYS A 8 26.31 47.37 38.00
N GLU A 9 27.25 46.88 38.78
CA GLU A 9 27.45 45.43 38.91
C GLU A 9 26.32 44.73 39.69
N ARG A 10 25.74 45.39 40.69
CA ARG A 10 24.55 44.86 41.39
C ARG A 10 23.29 44.85 40.52
N VAL A 11 23.07 45.89 39.71
CA VAL A 11 21.91 45.94 38.82
C VAL A 11 22.00 44.89 37.71
N LEU A 12 23.19 44.56 37.21
CA LEU A 12 23.40 43.52 36.21
C LEU A 12 23.20 42.09 36.75
N LYS A 13 23.53 41.86 38.03
CA LYS A 13 23.32 40.52 38.68
C LYS A 13 21.89 40.27 39.07
N THR A 14 21.07 41.30 39.33
CA THR A 14 19.66 41.16 39.68
C THR A 14 18.79 40.82 38.47
N ASN A 15 19.21 41.14 37.25
CA ASN A 15 18.43 40.94 36.03
C ASN A 15 18.67 39.58 35.33
N GLN A 16 19.60 38.76 35.85
CA GLN A 16 19.85 37.43 35.30
C GLN A 16 19.12 36.30 36.04
N ASN A 17 18.57 36.57 37.23
CA ASN A 17 17.96 35.51 38.06
C ASN A 17 16.46 35.31 37.89
N ASP A 18 15.76 36.19 37.11
CA ASP A 18 14.31 36.15 37.01
C ASP A 18 13.76 35.40 35.74
N ARG A 19 14.63 34.74 34.97
CA ARG A 19 14.17 34.08 33.73
C ARG A 19 13.91 32.56 33.81
N ALA A 20 14.09 31.94 34.94
CA ALA A 20 13.67 30.59 35.13
C ALA A 20 12.21 30.53 35.66
N LYS A 21 11.24 31.04 34.90
CA LYS A 21 9.82 30.74 35.17
C LYS A 21 9.65 29.23 35.07
N LYS A 22 9.61 28.57 36.23
CA LYS A 22 9.22 27.13 36.28
C LYS A 22 7.86 27.00 35.62
N LEU A 23 7.78 26.30 34.50
CA LEU A 23 6.50 25.99 33.87
C LEU A 23 5.60 25.36 34.91
N PRO A 24 4.34 25.80 35.06
CA PRO A 24 3.42 25.20 36.03
C PRO A 24 3.22 23.74 35.68
N LEU A 25 3.23 22.88 36.68
CA LEU A 25 3.10 21.42 36.54
C LEU A 25 1.92 21.02 35.64
N LYS A 26 0.83 21.80 35.69
CA LYS A 26 -0.34 21.63 34.81
C LYS A 26 -0.02 21.79 33.33
N SER A 27 0.84 22.74 32.96
CA SER A 27 1.25 22.94 31.56
C SER A 27 2.17 21.83 31.07
N ILE A 28 3.04 21.31 31.93
CA ILE A 28 3.89 20.16 31.62
C ILE A 28 3.01 18.92 31.39
N LEU A 29 2.07 18.66 32.27
CA LEU A 29 1.13 17.54 32.15
C LEU A 29 0.29 17.64 30.86
N PHE A 30 -0.21 18.84 30.53
CA PHE A 30 -0.93 19.09 29.29
C PHE A 30 -0.08 18.81 28.04
N MET A 31 1.16 19.29 28.01
CA MET A 31 2.08 19.01 26.88
C MET A 31 2.38 17.52 26.73
N VAL A 32 2.56 16.78 27.81
CA VAL A 32 2.79 15.32 27.76
C VAL A 32 1.56 14.61 27.17
N ILE A 33 0.36 14.99 27.57
CA ILE A 33 -0.88 14.40 27.04
C ILE A 33 -1.01 14.69 25.52
N VAL A 34 -0.76 15.93 25.10
CA VAL A 34 -0.82 16.31 23.69
C VAL A 34 0.20 15.51 22.87
N ILE A 35 1.45 15.39 23.33
CA ILE A 35 2.49 14.61 22.66
C ILE A 35 2.10 13.12 22.60
N ALA A 36 1.51 12.56 23.64
CA ALA A 36 1.05 11.17 23.65
C ALA A 36 -0.07 10.93 22.62
N ILE A 37 -1.03 11.85 22.50
CA ILE A 37 -2.14 11.74 21.54
C ILE A 37 -1.62 11.87 20.10
N PHE A 38 -0.81 12.89 19.82
CA PHE A 38 -0.25 13.08 18.47
C PHE A 38 0.76 11.99 18.10
N GLY A 39 1.57 11.53 19.05
CA GLY A 39 2.51 10.43 18.86
C GLY A 39 1.81 9.10 18.57
N SER A 40 0.71 8.79 19.28
CA SER A 40 -0.07 7.59 19.02
C SER A 40 -0.79 7.65 17.67
N ALA A 41 -1.34 8.80 17.28
CA ALA A 41 -1.98 8.98 15.96
C ALA A 41 -0.96 8.81 14.84
N LEU A 42 0.21 9.42 14.96
CA LEU A 42 1.30 9.30 13.99
C LEU A 42 1.82 7.85 13.91
N TYR A 43 1.96 7.17 15.04
CA TYR A 43 2.34 5.75 15.09
C TYR A 43 1.34 4.87 14.33
N LEU A 44 0.03 5.08 14.51
CA LEU A 44 -1.00 4.34 13.80
C LEU A 44 -0.99 4.60 12.29
N ILE A 45 -0.68 5.83 11.85
CA ILE A 45 -0.55 6.17 10.44
C ILE A 45 0.68 5.47 9.84
N ILE A 46 1.82 5.53 10.52
CA ILE A 46 3.08 4.92 10.05
C ILE A 46 2.98 3.40 10.06
N SER A 47 2.38 2.79 11.08
CA SER A 47 2.22 1.34 11.15
C SER A 47 1.26 0.79 10.07
N LYS A 48 0.27 1.56 9.66
CA LYS A 48 -0.61 1.21 8.53
C LYS A 48 0.10 1.33 7.16
N SER A 49 1.08 2.24 7.05
CA SER A 49 1.87 2.40 5.81
C SER A 49 3.01 1.37 5.68
N ALA A 50 3.36 0.67 6.76
CA ALA A 50 4.46 -0.29 6.78
C ALA A 50 4.10 -1.70 6.28
N SER A 51 2.85 -1.93 5.89
CA SER A 51 2.41 -3.21 5.31
C SER A 51 2.28 -3.17 3.79
N LEU A 52 3.12 -2.41 3.11
CA LEU A 52 3.46 -2.69 1.73
C LEU A 52 4.52 -3.78 1.79
N ASP A 53 4.10 -5.03 1.75
CA ASP A 53 5.01 -6.14 1.50
C ASP A 53 5.86 -5.76 0.28
N PRO A 54 7.20 -5.91 0.34
CA PRO A 54 8.03 -5.64 -0.82
C PRO A 54 7.49 -6.50 -1.95
N VAL A 55 6.99 -5.87 -3.02
CA VAL A 55 6.57 -6.56 -4.23
C VAL A 55 7.71 -7.52 -4.59
N ASP A 56 7.42 -8.81 -4.58
CA ASP A 56 8.37 -9.84 -4.91
C ASP A 56 9.05 -9.46 -6.23
N LYS A 57 10.38 -9.35 -6.23
CA LYS A 57 11.13 -8.92 -7.42
C LYS A 57 10.93 -9.87 -8.60
N ASP A 58 10.52 -11.10 -8.30
CA ASP A 58 10.26 -12.15 -9.27
C ASP A 58 8.77 -12.22 -9.66
N ALA A 59 7.91 -11.36 -9.10
CA ALA A 59 6.51 -11.30 -9.45
C ALA A 59 6.33 -10.84 -10.90
N ILE A 60 5.50 -11.57 -11.64
CA ILE A 60 5.09 -11.19 -13.01
C ILE A 60 4.20 -9.96 -12.88
N LYS A 61 4.66 -8.84 -13.41
CA LYS A 61 3.87 -7.63 -13.51
C LYS A 61 2.82 -7.82 -14.60
N MET A 62 1.55 -7.80 -14.21
CA MET A 62 0.41 -7.94 -15.11
C MET A 62 -0.50 -6.72 -14.97
N THR A 63 -0.80 -6.06 -16.05
CA THR A 63 -1.78 -4.96 -16.08
C THR A 63 -3.11 -5.47 -16.61
N ILE A 64 -4.21 -5.07 -15.99
CA ILE A 64 -5.56 -5.29 -16.47
C ILE A 64 -6.24 -3.94 -16.70
N THR A 65 -6.83 -3.77 -17.88
CA THR A 65 -7.60 -2.58 -18.27
C THR A 65 -8.84 -3.01 -19.05
N MET A 66 -9.66 -2.04 -19.46
CA MET A 66 -10.77 -2.30 -20.39
C MET A 66 -10.32 -2.92 -21.73
N ALA A 67 -9.04 -2.78 -22.09
CA ALA A 67 -8.48 -3.39 -23.30
C ALA A 67 -8.07 -4.86 -23.11
N GLY A 68 -7.99 -5.34 -21.86
CA GLY A 68 -7.61 -6.71 -21.51
C GLY A 68 -6.36 -6.78 -20.65
N PHE A 69 -5.77 -7.98 -20.62
CA PHE A 69 -4.58 -8.30 -19.82
C PHE A 69 -3.29 -8.09 -20.61
N GLU A 70 -2.28 -7.54 -19.95
CA GLU A 70 -0.92 -7.42 -20.48
C GLU A 70 0.12 -7.84 -19.40
N PRO A 71 0.90 -8.93 -19.62
CA PRO A 71 0.82 -9.89 -20.71
C PRO A 71 -0.45 -10.74 -20.67
N ASN A 72 -0.92 -11.17 -21.83
CA ASN A 72 -2.05 -12.09 -21.96
C ASN A 72 -1.62 -13.57 -22.10
N VAL A 73 -0.32 -13.85 -22.06
CA VAL A 73 0.23 -15.22 -22.01
C VAL A 73 1.33 -15.29 -20.95
N ILE A 74 1.19 -16.25 -20.05
CA ILE A 74 2.19 -16.56 -19.00
C ILE A 74 2.67 -18.01 -19.23
N ARG A 75 3.97 -18.24 -18.98
CA ARG A 75 4.59 -19.57 -18.99
C ARG A 75 5.06 -19.91 -17.58
N ALA A 76 4.76 -21.13 -17.15
CA ALA A 76 5.15 -21.62 -15.83
C ALA A 76 5.60 -23.08 -15.90
N LYS A 77 6.17 -23.57 -14.80
CA LYS A 77 6.51 -24.98 -14.63
C LYS A 77 5.59 -25.61 -13.59
N ALA A 78 5.17 -26.85 -13.83
CA ALA A 78 4.39 -27.62 -12.87
C ALA A 78 5.14 -27.74 -11.54
N GLY A 79 4.42 -27.54 -10.42
CA GLY A 79 4.97 -27.59 -9.07
C GLY A 79 5.77 -26.34 -8.65
N GLN A 80 5.93 -25.34 -9.51
CA GLN A 80 6.60 -24.08 -9.15
C GLN A 80 5.58 -22.98 -8.86
N PRO A 81 5.79 -22.17 -7.81
CA PRO A 81 4.92 -21.04 -7.51
C PRO A 81 5.02 -19.96 -8.60
N VAL A 82 3.88 -19.40 -8.96
CA VAL A 82 3.75 -18.24 -9.85
C VAL A 82 3.18 -17.09 -9.04
N THR A 83 3.95 -16.03 -8.89
CA THR A 83 3.52 -14.79 -8.25
C THR A 83 3.17 -13.76 -9.30
N ILE A 84 1.98 -13.17 -9.21
CA ILE A 84 1.49 -12.13 -10.08
C ILE A 84 1.26 -10.86 -9.26
N ASN A 85 1.77 -9.74 -9.73
CA ASN A 85 1.36 -8.41 -9.31
C ASN A 85 0.37 -7.87 -10.35
N LEU A 86 -0.92 -7.98 -10.03
CA LEU A 86 -2.02 -7.52 -10.88
C LEU A 86 -2.28 -6.04 -10.62
N ILE A 87 -2.11 -5.22 -11.65
CA ILE A 87 -2.21 -3.76 -11.60
C ILE A 87 -3.42 -3.31 -12.41
N ASN A 88 -4.30 -2.55 -11.79
CA ASN A 88 -5.46 -1.92 -12.42
C ASN A 88 -5.27 -0.40 -12.45
N PRO A 89 -4.88 0.20 -13.57
CA PRO A 89 -4.75 1.65 -13.72
C PRO A 89 -6.07 2.36 -14.06
N ASP A 90 -7.14 1.62 -14.35
CA ASP A 90 -8.42 2.21 -14.69
C ASP A 90 -9.03 2.94 -13.48
N ASN A 91 -9.79 3.99 -13.74
CA ASN A 91 -10.47 4.75 -12.70
C ASN A 91 -11.93 4.30 -12.50
N SER A 92 -12.56 4.75 -11.41
CA SER A 92 -13.92 4.37 -11.04
C SER A 92 -15.02 5.03 -11.89
N HIS A 93 -14.68 5.86 -12.88
CA HIS A 93 -15.66 6.58 -13.72
C HIS A 93 -16.18 5.73 -14.90
N HIS A 94 -15.68 4.50 -15.05
CA HIS A 94 -16.20 3.59 -16.07
C HIS A 94 -17.64 3.18 -15.79
N THR A 95 -18.50 3.28 -16.81
CA THR A 95 -19.93 2.98 -16.71
C THR A 95 -20.20 1.47 -16.59
N ASP A 96 -19.27 0.63 -17.03
CA ASP A 96 -19.34 -0.82 -16.92
C ASP A 96 -18.42 -1.29 -15.79
N GLY A 97 -18.99 -1.89 -14.75
CA GLY A 97 -18.26 -2.45 -13.61
C GLY A 97 -17.51 -1.43 -12.73
N GLY A 98 -17.64 -0.11 -12.98
CA GLY A 98 -16.96 0.92 -12.18
C GLY A 98 -15.44 0.80 -12.18
N GLY A 99 -14.84 0.28 -13.25
CA GLY A 99 -13.40 0.08 -13.37
C GLY A 99 -12.84 -1.03 -12.47
N VAL A 100 -13.69 -1.85 -11.86
CA VAL A 100 -13.26 -3.02 -11.07
C VAL A 100 -12.98 -4.18 -12.01
N HIS A 101 -11.80 -4.77 -11.88
CA HIS A 101 -11.40 -5.95 -12.64
C HIS A 101 -11.16 -7.15 -11.74
N ASN A 102 -11.17 -8.35 -12.33
CA ASN A 102 -10.75 -9.56 -11.64
C ASN A 102 -9.94 -10.49 -12.54
N PHE A 103 -9.16 -11.33 -11.89
CA PHE A 103 -8.43 -12.44 -12.50
C PHE A 103 -9.06 -13.73 -12.03
N ILE A 104 -9.70 -14.46 -12.94
CA ILE A 104 -10.31 -15.75 -12.63
C ILE A 104 -9.60 -16.82 -13.44
N LEU A 105 -8.97 -17.76 -12.75
CA LEU A 105 -8.37 -18.96 -13.32
C LEU A 105 -9.10 -20.18 -12.77
N GLU A 106 -9.81 -20.88 -13.64
CA GLU A 106 -10.49 -22.13 -13.33
C GLU A 106 -9.72 -23.27 -13.98
N SER A 107 -9.06 -24.10 -13.20
CA SER A 107 -8.28 -25.21 -13.76
C SER A 107 -8.35 -26.47 -12.93
N GLY A 108 -8.21 -27.60 -13.61
CA GLY A 108 -8.06 -28.91 -12.98
C GLY A 108 -6.76 -28.95 -12.15
N GLY A 109 -6.88 -29.15 -10.85
CA GLY A 109 -5.76 -29.31 -9.93
C GLY A 109 -5.37 -28.06 -9.12
N LEU A 110 -5.78 -26.84 -9.53
CA LEU A 110 -5.50 -25.60 -8.78
C LEU A 110 -6.65 -25.14 -7.89
N GLY A 111 -7.86 -25.68 -8.12
CA GLY A 111 -9.07 -25.04 -7.62
C GLY A 111 -9.37 -23.75 -8.41
N LYS A 112 -10.20 -22.89 -7.82
CA LYS A 112 -10.54 -21.58 -8.41
C LYS A 112 -9.68 -20.49 -7.79
N VAL A 113 -8.87 -19.83 -8.61
CA VAL A 113 -8.23 -18.55 -8.25
C VAL A 113 -9.17 -17.45 -8.68
N ASN A 114 -9.54 -16.54 -7.78
CA ASN A 114 -10.38 -15.38 -8.07
C ASN A 114 -9.89 -14.20 -7.25
N ILE A 115 -9.23 -13.26 -7.90
CA ILE A 115 -8.65 -12.07 -7.30
C ILE A 115 -9.31 -10.86 -7.93
N THR A 116 -9.85 -9.97 -7.10
CA THR A 116 -10.50 -8.72 -7.53
C THR A 116 -9.60 -7.54 -7.22
N VAL A 117 -9.32 -6.71 -8.21
CA VAL A 117 -8.51 -5.51 -8.09
C VAL A 117 -9.36 -4.28 -8.32
N GLN A 118 -9.33 -3.36 -7.36
CA GLN A 118 -10.08 -2.10 -7.40
C GLN A 118 -9.48 -1.11 -8.41
N PRO A 119 -10.22 -0.09 -8.86
CA PRO A 119 -9.67 0.99 -9.67
C PRO A 119 -8.45 1.62 -9.02
N GLU A 120 -7.46 2.01 -9.84
CA GLU A 120 -6.22 2.70 -9.43
C GLU A 120 -5.46 1.96 -8.32
N SER A 121 -5.51 0.62 -8.34
CA SER A 121 -4.88 -0.22 -7.32
C SER A 121 -4.14 -1.41 -7.90
N GLN A 122 -3.49 -2.17 -7.04
CA GLN A 122 -2.82 -3.42 -7.39
C GLN A 122 -3.01 -4.44 -6.28
N ASP A 123 -2.91 -5.72 -6.65
CA ASP A 123 -2.93 -6.84 -5.72
C ASP A 123 -1.87 -7.87 -6.11
N VAL A 124 -1.24 -8.51 -5.12
CA VAL A 124 -0.19 -9.52 -5.33
C VAL A 124 -0.69 -10.85 -4.81
N PHE A 125 -0.67 -11.85 -5.67
CA PHE A 125 -1.10 -13.20 -5.31
C PHE A 125 -0.19 -14.26 -5.90
N THR A 126 -0.16 -15.42 -5.25
CA THR A 126 0.65 -16.58 -5.66
C THR A 126 -0.21 -17.82 -5.76
N PHE A 127 0.02 -18.60 -6.80
CA PHE A 127 -0.56 -19.93 -6.98
C PHE A 127 0.48 -20.90 -7.54
N THR A 128 0.25 -22.21 -7.37
CA THR A 128 1.18 -23.23 -7.83
C THR A 128 0.46 -24.19 -8.75
N PRO A 129 0.65 -24.12 -10.09
CA PRO A 129 0.07 -25.08 -11.02
C PRO A 129 0.72 -26.43 -10.83
N THR A 130 -0.10 -27.49 -10.65
CA THR A 130 0.41 -28.85 -10.34
C THR A 130 0.45 -29.76 -11.56
N LEU A 131 -0.25 -29.40 -12.62
CA LEU A 131 -0.36 -30.22 -13.83
C LEU A 131 0.11 -29.43 -15.05
N ALA A 132 0.86 -30.08 -15.94
CA ALA A 132 1.20 -29.50 -17.23
C ALA A 132 -0.09 -29.39 -18.09
N GLY A 133 -0.16 -28.32 -18.88
CA GLY A 133 -1.33 -28.04 -19.72
C GLY A 133 -1.46 -26.58 -20.09
N GLU A 134 -2.53 -26.27 -20.80
CA GLU A 134 -2.93 -24.92 -21.16
C GLU A 134 -4.21 -24.57 -20.41
N TYR A 135 -4.20 -23.43 -19.71
CA TYR A 135 -5.28 -22.98 -18.85
C TYR A 135 -5.63 -21.54 -19.20
N HIS A 136 -6.91 -21.19 -19.15
CA HIS A 136 -7.37 -19.85 -19.48
C HIS A 136 -7.83 -19.10 -18.24
N TRP A 137 -7.41 -17.85 -18.13
CA TRP A 137 -8.00 -16.92 -17.17
C TRP A 137 -8.85 -15.88 -17.90
N TYR A 138 -9.74 -15.24 -17.15
CA TYR A 138 -10.61 -14.19 -17.67
C TYR A 138 -10.98 -13.18 -16.58
N CYS A 139 -11.52 -12.03 -17.01
CA CYS A 139 -12.20 -11.08 -16.16
C CYS A 139 -13.70 -11.15 -16.43
N ASP A 140 -14.54 -11.19 -15.37
CA ASP A 140 -16.00 -11.17 -15.50
C ASP A 140 -16.67 -9.98 -14.79
N SER A 141 -15.89 -9.13 -14.12
CA SER A 141 -16.41 -7.98 -13.36
C SER A 141 -16.87 -6.83 -14.24
N CYS A 142 -16.33 -6.69 -15.46
CA CYS A 142 -16.61 -5.59 -16.38
C CYS A 142 -16.35 -5.97 -17.84
N CYS A 143 -16.53 -4.98 -18.73
CA CYS A 143 -16.06 -5.01 -20.14
C CYS A 143 -16.62 -6.18 -20.95
N GLY A 144 -17.86 -6.60 -20.68
CA GLY A 144 -18.52 -7.72 -21.34
C GLY A 144 -18.20 -9.09 -20.74
N GLY A 145 -17.39 -9.12 -19.68
CA GLY A 145 -17.14 -10.32 -18.90
C GLY A 145 -16.50 -11.46 -19.68
N ARG A 146 -16.83 -12.68 -19.29
CA ARG A 146 -16.30 -13.91 -19.87
C ARG A 146 -16.52 -14.04 -21.38
N GLU A 147 -17.55 -13.39 -21.92
CA GLU A 147 -17.87 -13.46 -23.36
C GLU A 147 -16.97 -12.54 -24.23
N ASN A 148 -16.23 -11.64 -23.60
CA ASN A 148 -15.33 -10.76 -24.33
C ASN A 148 -13.95 -11.43 -24.49
N PRO A 149 -13.53 -11.77 -25.72
CA PRO A 149 -12.26 -12.47 -25.95
C PRO A 149 -11.04 -11.60 -25.55
N ASN A 150 -11.15 -10.27 -25.51
CA ASN A 150 -10.06 -9.41 -25.07
C ASN A 150 -9.81 -9.50 -23.55
N MET A 151 -10.83 -9.93 -22.79
CA MET A 151 -10.74 -10.09 -21.34
C MET A 151 -10.24 -11.46 -20.91
N HIS A 152 -9.45 -12.12 -21.76
CA HIS A 152 -8.88 -13.44 -21.55
C HIS A 152 -7.35 -13.44 -21.66
N GLY A 153 -6.77 -14.49 -21.06
CA GLY A 153 -5.36 -14.82 -21.26
C GLY A 153 -5.10 -16.30 -21.04
N THR A 154 -3.86 -16.71 -21.26
CA THR A 154 -3.46 -18.12 -21.28
C THR A 154 -2.24 -18.37 -20.39
N LEU A 155 -2.36 -19.33 -19.47
CA LEU A 155 -1.26 -19.90 -18.71
C LEU A 155 -0.83 -21.23 -19.35
N ILE A 156 0.42 -21.29 -19.80
CA ILE A 156 1.04 -22.50 -20.34
C ILE A 156 1.97 -23.08 -19.28
N VAL A 157 1.64 -24.28 -18.82
CA VAL A 157 2.39 -25.02 -17.80
C VAL A 157 3.14 -26.19 -18.44
N ALA A 158 4.45 -26.22 -18.27
CA ALA A 158 5.34 -27.29 -18.76
C ALA A 158 5.83 -28.21 -17.63
#